data_1ce0f9108c91214830efb1a924516cdb
#
_entry.id   1ce0f9108c91214830efb1a924516cdb
#
_cell.length_a   1.000
_cell.length_b   1.000
_cell.length_c   1.000
_cell.angle_alpha   90.00
_cell.angle_beta   90.00
_cell.angle_gamma   90.00
#
_symmetry.space_group_name_H-M   'P 1'
#
loop_
_entity.id
_entity.type
_entity.pdbx_description
1 polymer ?
#
loop_
_entity_poly.entity_id
_entity_poly.type
_entity_poly.pdbx_seq_one_letter_code
_entity_poly.pdbx_strand_id
1 'polypeptide(L)'
;MGGFPGFAASVQEGGTMTLREYILRWQEACDKNKSRPATYAAHGYLFKNHILPGLGDIQLSELTVERVEEFLEERKRLGGHRSESPEYPGLGEHTMRHIHRLLQQCLDQAVREGLITDNPARAFRYPKPRKISANVLTPVEVEDYLDAAERLGHLPMFLLALTAGLRQRELIALKWGDLDVKKRTLTISEGRSVEQRVLVEYKGRTRTIGLSLELVELLAEEHAQHPGSPLMFMHPATQKPYLPQTVRRLHNEILKEAGLDHIRFQDLRHTCAVLSLQNGMDIKEVAQMLGHFQSAMTRQNYEAYLTQETVQQMEQSDQTTEKELRQAADLLENLLEF
;
A
#
# COMPACT_ATOMS: atom_id res chain seq x y z
N MET A 1 11.60 -20.01 0.14
CA MET A 1 10.97 -21.23 -0.43
C MET A 1 10.16 -21.88 0.68
N GLY A 2 8.86 -21.66 0.73
CA GLY A 2 7.94 -22.28 1.68
C GLY A 2 6.86 -22.98 0.86
N GLY A 3 7.06 -24.28 0.61
CA GLY A 3 6.08 -25.12 -0.04
C GLY A 3 4.84 -25.25 0.85
N PHE A 4 3.67 -25.14 0.27
CA PHE A 4 2.41 -25.46 0.92
C PHE A 4 2.40 -26.96 1.25
N PRO A 5 2.03 -27.37 2.49
CA PRO A 5 1.89 -28.78 2.82
C PRO A 5 0.80 -29.39 1.95
N GLY A 6 1.13 -30.56 1.34
CA GLY A 6 0.31 -31.24 0.37
C GLY A 6 -1.11 -31.54 0.85
N PHE A 7 -2.07 -31.15 0.02
CA PHE A 7 -3.42 -31.67 0.04
C PHE A 7 -3.57 -32.75 -1.04
N ALA A 8 -2.95 -33.90 -0.76
CA ALA A 8 -3.26 -35.13 -1.47
C ALA A 8 -4.32 -35.88 -0.66
N ALA A 9 -5.59 -35.58 -0.91
CA ALA A 9 -6.67 -36.50 -0.58
C ALA A 9 -7.95 -36.10 -1.32
N SER A 10 -8.50 -37.06 -2.07
CA SER A 10 -9.75 -37.08 -2.82
C SER A 10 -9.79 -36.30 -4.13
N VAL A 11 -8.95 -36.68 -5.09
CA VAL A 11 -9.35 -36.65 -6.50
C VAL A 11 -10.39 -37.77 -6.66
N GLN A 12 -11.66 -37.42 -6.67
CA GLN A 12 -12.66 -38.32 -7.26
C GLN A 12 -12.32 -38.43 -8.75
N GLU A 13 -11.94 -39.62 -9.16
CA GLU A 13 -11.73 -39.97 -10.55
C GLU A 13 -12.97 -39.59 -11.38
N GLY A 14 -12.80 -38.70 -12.37
CA GLY A 14 -13.78 -38.47 -13.43
C GLY A 14 -14.69 -37.23 -13.31
N GLY A 15 -14.57 -36.37 -12.32
CA GLY A 15 -15.38 -35.16 -12.19
C GLY A 15 -14.69 -33.92 -12.80
N THR A 16 -15.27 -33.33 -13.82
CA THR A 16 -14.87 -32.05 -14.40
C THR A 16 -15.19 -30.94 -13.39
N MET A 17 -14.14 -30.27 -12.83
CA MET A 17 -14.30 -29.17 -11.87
C MET A 17 -14.44 -27.84 -12.60
N THR A 18 -15.46 -27.04 -12.24
CA THR A 18 -15.61 -25.68 -12.74
C THR A 18 -14.61 -24.71 -12.08
N LEU A 19 -14.34 -23.58 -12.75
CA LEU A 19 -13.52 -22.53 -12.16
C LEU A 19 -14.13 -22.00 -10.86
N ARG A 20 -15.46 -21.95 -10.74
CA ARG A 20 -16.21 -21.56 -9.54
C ARG A 20 -15.86 -22.47 -8.35
N GLU A 21 -15.98 -23.76 -8.53
CA GLU A 21 -15.71 -24.76 -7.49
C GLU A 21 -14.25 -24.68 -7.05
N TYR A 22 -13.34 -24.51 -8.02
CA TYR A 22 -11.91 -24.34 -7.72
C TYR A 22 -11.62 -23.07 -6.95
N ILE A 23 -12.18 -21.92 -7.34
CA ILE A 23 -11.98 -20.63 -6.64
C ILE A 23 -12.50 -20.71 -5.20
N LEU A 24 -13.65 -21.33 -4.93
CA LEU A 24 -14.16 -21.49 -3.57
C LEU A 24 -13.20 -22.31 -2.72
N ARG A 25 -12.70 -23.44 -3.23
CA ARG A 25 -11.70 -24.27 -2.57
C ARG A 25 -10.39 -23.49 -2.32
N TRP A 26 -9.93 -22.73 -3.31
CA TRP A 26 -8.72 -21.92 -3.21
C TRP A 26 -8.86 -20.80 -2.16
N GLN A 27 -10.02 -20.16 -2.08
CA GLN A 27 -10.29 -19.13 -1.06
C GLN A 27 -10.27 -19.73 0.36
N GLU A 28 -10.89 -20.86 0.59
CA GLU A 28 -10.84 -21.55 1.88
C GLU A 28 -9.41 -21.91 2.31
N ALA A 29 -8.59 -22.36 1.35
CA ALA A 29 -7.18 -22.64 1.61
C ALA A 29 -6.37 -21.37 1.93
N CYS A 30 -6.68 -20.24 1.28
CA CYS A 30 -6.06 -18.94 1.58
C CYS A 30 -6.44 -18.42 2.97
N ASP A 31 -7.67 -18.62 3.41
CA ASP A 31 -8.15 -18.24 4.74
C ASP A 31 -7.42 -19.03 5.82
N LYS A 32 -7.32 -20.35 5.67
CA LYS A 32 -6.56 -21.24 6.57
C LYS A 32 -5.07 -20.88 6.69
N ASN A 33 -4.48 -20.32 5.62
CA ASN A 33 -3.07 -19.91 5.57
C ASN A 33 -2.82 -18.47 6.06
N LYS A 34 -3.74 -17.85 6.78
CA LYS A 34 -3.60 -16.55 7.43
C LYS A 34 -3.26 -15.38 6.49
N SER A 35 -3.88 -15.32 5.32
CA SER A 35 -3.91 -14.09 4.52
C SER A 35 -4.45 -12.95 5.37
N ARG A 36 -3.89 -11.73 5.20
CA ARG A 36 -4.44 -10.56 5.91
C ARG A 36 -5.93 -10.42 5.57
N PRO A 37 -6.83 -10.22 6.55
CA PRO A 37 -8.27 -10.17 6.32
C PRO A 37 -8.68 -9.21 5.22
N ALA A 38 -8.03 -8.05 5.12
CA ALA A 38 -8.26 -7.07 4.04
C ALA A 38 -7.91 -7.61 2.64
N THR A 39 -6.85 -8.40 2.51
CA THR A 39 -6.46 -9.04 1.24
C THR A 39 -7.47 -10.11 0.85
N TYR A 40 -7.87 -10.94 1.82
CA TYR A 40 -8.90 -11.97 1.60
C TYR A 40 -10.23 -11.35 1.15
N ALA A 41 -10.68 -10.30 1.84
CA ALA A 41 -11.91 -9.57 1.48
C ALA A 41 -11.81 -8.95 0.09
N ALA A 42 -10.66 -8.35 -0.28
CA ALA A 42 -10.44 -7.79 -1.61
C ALA A 42 -10.45 -8.87 -2.71
N HIS A 43 -9.82 -10.03 -2.48
CA HIS A 43 -9.88 -11.16 -3.40
C HIS A 43 -11.31 -11.68 -3.55
N GLY A 44 -12.03 -11.86 -2.43
CA GLY A 44 -13.43 -12.29 -2.43
C GLY A 44 -14.32 -11.34 -3.23
N TYR A 45 -14.11 -10.02 -3.08
CA TYR A 45 -14.82 -9.01 -3.85
C TYR A 45 -14.55 -9.14 -5.37
N LEU A 46 -13.29 -9.28 -5.78
CA LEU A 46 -12.92 -9.40 -7.18
C LEU A 46 -13.44 -10.71 -7.79
N PHE A 47 -13.36 -11.82 -7.08
CA PHE A 47 -13.94 -13.07 -7.53
C PHE A 47 -15.44 -12.97 -7.69
N LYS A 48 -16.16 -12.56 -6.66
CA LYS A 48 -17.63 -12.52 -6.64
C LYS A 48 -18.21 -11.59 -7.69
N ASN A 49 -17.64 -10.39 -7.84
CA ASN A 49 -18.25 -9.34 -8.64
C ASN A 49 -17.72 -9.29 -10.08
N HIS A 50 -16.55 -9.88 -10.35
CA HIS A 50 -15.95 -9.75 -11.68
C HIS A 50 -15.62 -11.11 -12.33
N ILE A 51 -14.90 -12.01 -11.64
CA ILE A 51 -14.38 -13.22 -12.26
C ILE A 51 -15.47 -14.30 -12.39
N LEU A 52 -16.17 -14.62 -11.31
CA LEU A 52 -17.19 -15.68 -11.30
C LEU A 52 -18.37 -15.42 -12.26
N PRO A 53 -18.87 -14.18 -12.43
CA PRO A 53 -19.95 -13.94 -13.39
C PRO A 53 -19.58 -14.19 -14.86
N GLY A 54 -18.29 -14.10 -15.21
CA GLY A 54 -17.84 -14.26 -16.61
C GLY A 54 -17.19 -15.59 -16.92
N LEU A 55 -16.50 -16.20 -15.93
CA LEU A 55 -15.71 -17.42 -16.14
C LEU A 55 -16.07 -18.57 -15.18
N GLY A 56 -16.91 -18.32 -14.17
CA GLY A 56 -17.11 -19.26 -13.06
C GLY A 56 -17.66 -20.62 -13.48
N ASP A 57 -18.53 -20.67 -14.48
CA ASP A 57 -19.22 -21.88 -14.89
C ASP A 57 -18.49 -22.70 -15.98
N ILE A 58 -17.31 -22.21 -16.42
CA ILE A 58 -16.44 -22.91 -17.36
C ILE A 58 -15.67 -24.00 -16.62
N GLN A 59 -15.55 -25.19 -17.26
CA GLN A 59 -14.70 -26.24 -16.75
C GLN A 59 -13.24 -25.77 -16.73
N LEU A 60 -12.54 -26.09 -15.64
CA LEU A 60 -11.17 -25.63 -15.45
C LEU A 60 -10.23 -26.11 -16.58
N SER A 61 -10.47 -27.31 -17.10
CA SER A 61 -9.74 -27.91 -18.23
C SER A 61 -10.09 -27.32 -19.60
N GLU A 62 -11.21 -26.59 -19.71
CA GLU A 62 -11.68 -25.97 -20.96
C GLU A 62 -11.37 -24.47 -21.01
N LEU A 63 -10.74 -23.91 -19.98
CA LEU A 63 -10.39 -22.51 -19.92
C LEU A 63 -9.21 -22.20 -20.85
N THR A 64 -9.47 -21.56 -21.98
CA THR A 64 -8.48 -21.21 -23.00
C THR A 64 -7.99 -19.75 -22.85
N VAL A 65 -6.88 -19.44 -23.55
CA VAL A 65 -6.31 -18.08 -23.61
C VAL A 65 -7.33 -17.11 -24.20
N GLU A 66 -7.96 -17.48 -25.31
CA GLU A 66 -8.94 -16.67 -26.01
C GLU A 66 -10.13 -16.32 -25.10
N ARG A 67 -10.58 -17.29 -24.29
CA ARG A 67 -11.69 -17.08 -23.37
C ARG A 67 -11.33 -16.12 -22.24
N VAL A 68 -10.08 -16.16 -21.75
CA VAL A 68 -9.57 -15.20 -20.77
C VAL A 68 -9.45 -13.80 -21.36
N GLU A 69 -8.98 -13.68 -22.60
CA GLU A 69 -8.87 -12.40 -23.32
C GLU A 69 -10.24 -11.77 -23.54
N GLU A 70 -11.19 -12.51 -24.10
CA GLU A 70 -12.58 -12.06 -24.28
C GLU A 70 -13.20 -11.56 -22.96
N PHE A 71 -13.01 -12.31 -21.89
CA PHE A 71 -13.48 -11.93 -20.55
C PHE A 71 -12.87 -10.60 -20.10
N LEU A 72 -11.55 -10.43 -20.24
CA LEU A 72 -10.88 -9.20 -19.82
C LEU A 72 -11.32 -8.00 -20.64
N GLU A 73 -11.51 -8.17 -21.96
CA GLU A 73 -12.01 -7.11 -22.82
C GLU A 73 -13.45 -6.74 -22.48
N GLU A 74 -14.31 -7.72 -22.23
CA GLU A 74 -15.67 -7.48 -21.79
C GLU A 74 -15.73 -6.72 -20.48
N ARG A 75 -14.95 -7.11 -19.47
CA ARG A 75 -14.88 -6.40 -18.18
C ARG A 75 -14.33 -4.99 -18.33
N LYS A 76 -13.36 -4.78 -19.20
CA LYS A 76 -12.84 -3.45 -19.51
C LYS A 76 -13.93 -2.55 -20.11
N ARG A 77 -14.80 -3.10 -20.94
CA ARG A 77 -15.86 -2.35 -21.63
C ARG A 77 -17.10 -2.13 -20.77
N LEU A 78 -17.54 -3.14 -20.02
CA LEU A 78 -18.86 -3.17 -19.36
C LEU A 78 -18.82 -3.40 -17.85
N GLY A 79 -17.65 -3.65 -17.28
CA GLY A 79 -17.53 -4.22 -15.93
C GLY A 79 -17.64 -3.25 -14.76
N GLY A 80 -17.91 -1.97 -14.97
CA GLY A 80 -18.00 -0.98 -13.89
C GLY A 80 -19.34 -1.02 -13.16
N HIS A 81 -19.32 -1.16 -11.82
CA HIS A 81 -20.54 -0.98 -11.00
C HIS A 81 -21.07 0.46 -10.97
N ARG A 82 -20.30 1.42 -11.51
CA ARG A 82 -20.71 2.80 -11.73
C ARG A 82 -21.26 3.03 -13.15
N SER A 83 -21.82 1.98 -13.75
CA SER A 83 -22.37 2.01 -15.10
C SER A 83 -23.55 2.97 -15.30
N GLU A 84 -23.99 3.64 -14.25
CA GLU A 84 -24.91 4.79 -14.34
C GLU A 84 -24.25 6.08 -14.82
N SER A 85 -22.89 6.12 -14.89
CA SER A 85 -22.18 7.23 -15.52
C SER A 85 -21.88 6.89 -16.98
N PRO A 86 -22.50 7.58 -17.94
CA PRO A 86 -22.27 7.33 -19.38
C PRO A 86 -20.81 7.51 -19.82
N GLU A 87 -20.02 8.26 -19.05
CA GLU A 87 -18.63 8.59 -19.38
C GLU A 87 -17.63 7.45 -19.13
N TYR A 88 -17.91 6.53 -18.16
CA TYR A 88 -16.97 5.46 -17.80
C TYR A 88 -17.69 4.13 -17.51
N PRO A 89 -18.20 3.44 -18.55
CA PRO A 89 -18.97 2.21 -18.38
C PRO A 89 -18.13 1.01 -17.94
N GLY A 90 -16.81 1.08 -18.12
CA GLY A 90 -15.88 -0.02 -17.88
C GLY A 90 -15.06 0.09 -16.59
N LEU A 91 -14.27 -0.95 -16.36
CA LEU A 91 -13.33 -0.97 -15.24
C LEU A 91 -12.05 -0.21 -15.57
N GLY A 92 -11.55 0.57 -14.61
CA GLY A 92 -10.27 1.25 -14.73
C GLY A 92 -9.10 0.24 -14.83
N GLU A 93 -8.02 0.63 -15.54
CA GLU A 93 -6.85 -0.22 -15.79
C GLU A 93 -6.24 -0.86 -14.53
N HIS A 94 -6.27 -0.15 -13.40
CA HIS A 94 -5.76 -0.65 -12.14
C HIS A 94 -6.57 -1.86 -11.65
N THR A 95 -7.90 -1.76 -11.66
CA THR A 95 -8.80 -2.85 -11.28
C THR A 95 -8.65 -4.04 -12.21
N MET A 96 -8.55 -3.78 -13.53
CA MET A 96 -8.35 -4.82 -14.54
C MET A 96 -7.05 -5.60 -14.30
N ARG A 97 -5.95 -4.91 -13.95
CA ARG A 97 -4.69 -5.59 -13.58
C ARG A 97 -4.81 -6.43 -12.32
N HIS A 98 -5.57 -5.96 -11.34
CA HIS A 98 -5.82 -6.74 -10.13
C HIS A 98 -6.61 -8.01 -10.43
N ILE A 99 -7.66 -7.92 -11.26
CA ILE A 99 -8.45 -9.08 -11.72
C ILE A 99 -7.54 -10.08 -12.43
N HIS A 100 -6.77 -9.62 -13.41
CA HIS A 100 -5.86 -10.46 -14.19
C HIS A 100 -4.80 -11.14 -13.30
N ARG A 101 -4.15 -10.39 -12.40
CA ARG A 101 -3.16 -10.94 -11.47
C ARG A 101 -3.76 -11.96 -10.52
N LEU A 102 -4.96 -11.71 -10.01
CA LEU A 102 -5.65 -12.63 -9.12
C LEU A 102 -6.02 -13.93 -9.84
N LEU A 103 -6.51 -13.82 -11.08
CA LEU A 103 -6.81 -14.98 -11.93
C LEU A 103 -5.53 -15.77 -12.22
N GLN A 104 -4.42 -15.10 -12.60
CA GLN A 104 -3.15 -15.76 -12.80
C GLN A 104 -2.69 -16.52 -11.54
N GLN A 105 -2.75 -15.88 -10.38
CA GLN A 105 -2.32 -16.47 -9.12
C GLN A 105 -3.14 -17.72 -8.77
N CYS A 106 -4.44 -17.67 -8.98
CA CYS A 106 -5.36 -18.77 -8.75
C CYS A 106 -5.07 -19.94 -9.70
N LEU A 107 -4.94 -19.67 -11.01
CA LEU A 107 -4.66 -20.68 -12.02
C LEU A 107 -3.24 -21.26 -11.93
N ASP A 108 -2.23 -20.47 -11.51
CA ASP A 108 -0.90 -20.98 -11.20
C ASP A 108 -0.92 -22.03 -10.09
N GLN A 109 -1.82 -21.89 -9.13
CA GLN A 109 -2.00 -22.90 -8.10
C GLN A 109 -2.67 -24.15 -8.67
N ALA A 110 -3.64 -24.01 -9.59
CA ALA A 110 -4.27 -25.13 -10.27
C ALA A 110 -3.25 -25.96 -11.11
N VAL A 111 -2.30 -25.27 -11.76
CA VAL A 111 -1.18 -25.94 -12.46
C VAL A 111 -0.29 -26.70 -11.47
N ARG A 112 0.07 -26.10 -10.33
CA ARG A 112 0.87 -26.78 -9.29
C ARG A 112 0.16 -27.99 -8.69
N GLU A 113 -1.16 -27.97 -8.64
CA GLU A 113 -2.00 -29.07 -8.17
C GLU A 113 -2.26 -30.15 -9.25
N GLY A 114 -1.79 -29.92 -10.49
CA GLY A 114 -1.95 -30.86 -11.61
C GLY A 114 -3.37 -30.92 -12.19
N LEU A 115 -4.20 -29.92 -11.89
CA LEU A 115 -5.58 -29.85 -12.39
C LEU A 115 -5.68 -29.34 -13.82
N ILE A 116 -4.71 -28.53 -14.24
CA ILE A 116 -4.50 -28.05 -15.60
C ILE A 116 -3.02 -28.11 -15.95
N THR A 117 -2.70 -28.26 -17.24
CA THR A 117 -1.31 -28.34 -17.70
C THR A 117 -0.63 -26.97 -17.74
N ASP A 118 -1.36 -25.96 -18.18
CA ASP A 118 -0.88 -24.60 -18.39
C ASP A 118 -1.86 -23.57 -17.83
N ASN A 119 -1.32 -22.38 -17.52
CA ASN A 119 -2.13 -21.27 -17.06
C ASN A 119 -2.49 -20.33 -18.22
N PRO A 120 -3.74 -20.34 -18.75
CA PRO A 120 -4.13 -19.53 -19.88
C PRO A 120 -4.06 -18.01 -19.60
N ALA A 121 -4.18 -17.59 -18.36
CA ALA A 121 -4.06 -16.16 -18.00
C ALA A 121 -2.62 -15.64 -18.08
N ARG A 122 -1.59 -16.49 -18.20
CA ARG A 122 -0.19 -16.05 -18.36
C ARG A 122 0.17 -15.63 -19.77
N ALA A 123 -0.52 -16.13 -20.76
CA ALA A 123 -0.30 -15.77 -22.16
C ALA A 123 -0.64 -14.31 -22.43
N PHE A 124 -1.67 -13.81 -21.77
CA PHE A 124 -2.06 -12.40 -21.87
C PHE A 124 -1.16 -11.51 -21.02
N ARG A 125 -0.57 -10.46 -21.66
CA ARG A 125 0.26 -9.46 -20.96
C ARG A 125 -0.50 -8.15 -20.87
N TYR A 126 -0.94 -7.82 -19.65
CA TYR A 126 -1.54 -6.50 -19.42
C TYR A 126 -0.46 -5.41 -19.54
N PRO A 127 -0.72 -4.32 -20.26
CA PRO A 127 0.24 -3.22 -20.41
C PRO A 127 0.73 -2.72 -19.04
N LYS A 128 2.01 -2.31 -18.98
CA LYS A 128 2.54 -1.69 -17.75
C LYS A 128 1.73 -0.44 -17.41
N PRO A 129 1.48 -0.16 -16.10
CA PRO A 129 0.80 1.05 -15.68
C PRO A 129 1.60 2.28 -16.17
N ARG A 130 0.89 3.29 -16.66
CA ARG A 130 1.51 4.61 -16.77
C ARG A 130 1.92 5.04 -15.37
N LYS A 131 3.15 5.56 -15.23
CA LYS A 131 3.58 6.22 -14.00
C LYS A 131 2.66 7.44 -13.82
N ILE A 132 1.81 7.42 -12.81
CA ILE A 132 1.06 8.61 -12.41
C ILE A 132 2.03 9.38 -11.53
N SER A 133 2.37 10.62 -11.91
CA SER A 133 3.09 11.52 -11.04
C SER A 133 2.24 11.75 -9.77
N ALA A 134 2.89 11.76 -8.62
CA ALA A 134 2.21 12.19 -7.40
C ALA A 134 1.98 13.70 -7.48
N ASN A 135 0.84 14.17 -7.03
CA ASN A 135 0.63 15.60 -6.85
C ASN A 135 1.30 15.99 -5.51
N VAL A 136 2.36 16.78 -5.60
CA VAL A 136 3.16 17.21 -4.45
C VAL A 136 2.83 18.66 -4.16
N LEU A 137 2.54 18.98 -2.90
CA LEU A 137 2.35 20.37 -2.48
C LEU A 137 3.68 21.12 -2.46
N THR A 138 3.67 22.34 -2.92
CA THR A 138 4.77 23.29 -2.75
C THR A 138 4.86 23.73 -1.28
N PRO A 139 5.99 24.32 -0.82
CA PRO A 139 6.11 24.83 0.54
C PRO A 139 4.99 25.81 0.94
N VAL A 140 4.58 26.71 0.04
CA VAL A 140 3.47 27.65 0.29
C VAL A 140 2.14 26.91 0.45
N GLU A 141 1.85 25.97 -0.44
CA GLU A 141 0.63 25.16 -0.34
C GLU A 141 0.61 24.28 0.93
N VAL A 142 1.78 23.87 1.44
CA VAL A 142 1.87 23.18 2.73
C VAL A 142 1.48 24.11 3.88
N GLU A 143 1.92 25.36 3.88
CA GLU A 143 1.51 26.36 4.87
C GLU A 143 0.00 26.60 4.82
N ASP A 144 -0.56 26.87 3.64
CA ASP A 144 -2.01 27.04 3.44
C ASP A 144 -2.82 25.83 3.93
N TYR A 145 -2.30 24.62 3.66
CA TYR A 145 -2.92 23.36 4.08
C TYR A 145 -2.93 23.21 5.61
N LEU A 146 -1.80 23.51 6.27
CA LEU A 146 -1.69 23.41 7.72
C LEU A 146 -2.50 24.48 8.45
N ASP A 147 -2.55 25.70 7.94
CA ASP A 147 -3.39 26.77 8.47
C ASP A 147 -4.88 26.40 8.37
N ALA A 148 -5.29 25.79 7.27
CA ALA A 148 -6.66 25.28 7.13
C ALA A 148 -6.93 24.11 8.09
N ALA A 149 -5.95 23.23 8.29
CA ALA A 149 -6.05 22.12 9.25
C ALA A 149 -6.19 22.65 10.69
N GLU A 150 -5.51 23.73 11.04
CA GLU A 150 -5.63 24.40 12.34
C GLU A 150 -7.01 25.01 12.52
N ARG A 151 -7.49 25.79 11.55
CA ARG A 151 -8.84 26.39 11.59
C ARG A 151 -9.94 25.35 11.77
N LEU A 152 -9.74 24.15 11.22
CA LEU A 152 -10.69 23.02 11.34
C LEU A 152 -10.45 22.15 12.58
N GLY A 153 -9.46 22.46 13.42
CA GLY A 153 -9.14 21.72 14.64
C GLY A 153 -8.49 20.35 14.40
N HIS A 154 -7.75 20.20 13.30
CA HIS A 154 -7.13 18.93 12.91
C HIS A 154 -5.60 19.03 12.72
N LEU A 155 -4.98 20.14 13.10
CA LEU A 155 -3.55 20.40 12.91
C LEU A 155 -2.65 19.26 13.42
N PRO A 156 -2.79 18.76 14.67
CA PRO A 156 -1.85 17.76 15.18
C PRO A 156 -1.79 16.50 14.33
N MET A 157 -2.97 16.02 13.85
CA MET A 157 -3.09 14.82 13.02
C MET A 157 -2.43 15.01 11.65
N PHE A 158 -2.73 16.12 10.97
CA PHE A 158 -2.27 16.29 9.58
C PHE A 158 -0.84 16.83 9.51
N LEU A 159 -0.39 17.61 10.49
CA LEU A 159 1.02 17.98 10.63
C LEU A 159 1.88 16.73 10.84
N LEU A 160 1.48 15.84 11.74
CA LEU A 160 2.19 14.58 11.95
C LEU A 160 2.17 13.70 10.70
N ALA A 161 1.04 13.60 10.00
CA ALA A 161 0.94 12.82 8.76
C ALA A 161 1.90 13.33 7.68
N LEU A 162 2.01 14.65 7.53
CA LEU A 162 2.86 15.32 6.55
C LEU A 162 4.33 15.20 6.92
N THR A 163 4.72 15.56 8.15
CA THR A 163 6.13 15.63 8.57
C THR A 163 6.77 14.26 8.76
N ALA A 164 6.00 13.28 9.19
CA ALA A 164 6.45 11.89 9.39
C ALA A 164 6.22 10.98 8.17
N GLY A 165 5.62 11.49 7.09
CA GLY A 165 5.32 10.74 5.90
C GLY A 165 4.47 9.49 6.15
N LEU A 166 3.50 9.56 7.05
CA LEU A 166 2.72 8.40 7.50
C LEU A 166 1.75 7.90 6.45
N ARG A 167 1.62 6.57 6.36
CA ARG A 167 0.48 5.99 5.66
C ARG A 167 -0.79 6.20 6.49
N GLN A 168 -1.92 6.39 5.84
CA GLN A 168 -3.20 6.62 6.54
C GLN A 168 -3.50 5.55 7.61
N ARG A 169 -3.18 4.28 7.34
CA ARG A 169 -3.38 3.19 8.30
C ARG A 169 -2.44 3.28 9.50
N GLU A 170 -1.22 3.75 9.29
CA GLU A 170 -0.25 3.98 10.37
C GLU A 170 -0.75 5.10 11.28
N LEU A 171 -1.16 6.22 10.70
CA LEU A 171 -1.66 7.38 11.42
C LEU A 171 -2.83 7.04 12.38
N ILE A 172 -3.87 6.37 11.86
CA ILE A 172 -5.05 6.04 12.67
C ILE A 172 -4.81 4.95 13.73
N ALA A 173 -3.68 4.25 13.65
CA ALA A 173 -3.31 3.16 14.56
C ALA A 173 -2.20 3.56 15.55
N LEU A 174 -1.78 4.83 15.57
CA LEU A 174 -0.81 5.35 16.52
C LEU A 174 -1.36 5.36 17.93
N LYS A 175 -0.51 4.95 18.88
CA LYS A 175 -0.79 4.99 20.31
C LYS A 175 0.05 6.08 20.99
N TRP A 176 -0.45 6.64 22.08
CA TRP A 176 0.37 7.55 22.91
C TRP A 176 1.65 6.91 23.42
N GLY A 177 1.62 5.59 23.69
CA GLY A 177 2.82 4.84 24.08
C GLY A 177 3.88 4.67 23.00
N ASP A 178 3.59 5.06 21.75
CA ASP A 178 4.57 5.07 20.65
C ASP A 178 5.43 6.34 20.64
N LEU A 179 5.02 7.39 21.37
CA LEU A 179 5.72 8.67 21.49
C LEU A 179 6.62 8.67 22.72
N ASP A 180 7.92 8.80 22.52
CA ASP A 180 8.89 9.12 23.57
C ASP A 180 9.14 10.64 23.57
N VAL A 181 8.43 11.35 24.44
CA VAL A 181 8.52 12.82 24.56
C VAL A 181 9.93 13.27 24.90
N LYS A 182 10.64 12.53 25.78
CA LYS A 182 12.00 12.90 26.23
C LYS A 182 13.02 12.78 25.10
N LYS A 183 12.92 11.72 24.30
CA LYS A 183 13.80 11.51 23.15
C LYS A 183 13.29 12.22 21.90
N ARG A 184 12.08 12.75 21.92
CA ARG A 184 11.38 13.32 20.76
C ARG A 184 11.34 12.35 19.58
N THR A 185 10.93 11.10 19.87
CA THR A 185 10.87 10.07 18.84
C THR A 185 9.49 9.39 18.81
N LEU A 186 9.07 9.01 17.61
CA LEU A 186 7.85 8.27 17.38
C LEU A 186 8.15 6.92 16.75
N THR A 187 7.64 5.85 17.35
CA THR A 187 7.76 4.49 16.82
C THR A 187 6.52 4.12 16.03
N ILE A 188 6.69 3.81 14.75
CA ILE A 188 5.62 3.49 13.81
C ILE A 188 5.63 1.99 13.53
N SER A 189 4.51 1.31 13.72
CA SER A 189 4.34 -0.12 13.44
C SER A 189 3.56 -0.36 12.15
N GLU A 190 4.16 -1.06 11.19
CA GLU A 190 3.48 -1.53 9.97
C GLU A 190 2.48 -2.66 10.23
N GLY A 191 2.58 -3.29 11.40
CA GLY A 191 1.73 -4.39 11.83
C GLY A 191 0.41 -3.97 12.48
N ARG A 192 0.14 -2.67 12.62
CA ARG A 192 -1.10 -2.18 13.19
C ARG A 192 -2.06 -1.67 12.14
N SER A 193 -3.34 -1.90 12.35
CA SER A 193 -4.42 -1.30 11.55
C SER A 193 -5.69 -1.16 12.39
N VAL A 194 -6.59 -0.30 11.94
CA VAL A 194 -7.94 -0.19 12.51
C VAL A 194 -8.91 -0.87 11.56
N GLU A 195 -9.54 -1.96 12.03
CA GLU A 195 -10.52 -2.73 11.29
C GLU A 195 -11.86 -2.69 12.05
N GLN A 196 -12.93 -2.30 11.36
CA GLN A 196 -14.26 -2.18 11.98
C GLN A 196 -14.27 -1.37 13.29
N ARG A 197 -13.45 -0.28 13.37
CA ARG A 197 -13.24 0.57 14.55
C ARG A 197 -12.55 -0.12 15.73
N VAL A 198 -11.86 -1.22 15.49
CA VAL A 198 -11.03 -1.92 16.48
C VAL A 198 -9.58 -1.90 16.02
N LEU A 199 -8.67 -1.62 16.94
CA LEU A 199 -7.24 -1.73 16.68
C LEU A 199 -6.85 -3.20 16.61
N VAL A 200 -6.23 -3.60 15.50
CA VAL A 200 -5.72 -4.95 15.28
C VAL A 200 -4.20 -4.90 15.12
N GLU A 201 -3.51 -5.82 15.75
CA GLU A 201 -2.06 -5.93 15.67
C GLU A 201 -1.65 -7.23 14.99
N TYR A 202 -0.76 -7.11 14.00
CA TYR A 202 -0.17 -8.21 13.27
C TYR A 202 1.35 -8.16 13.42
N LYS A 203 2.02 -9.24 13.09
CA LYS A 203 3.47 -9.22 12.94
C LYS A 203 3.87 -8.26 11.81
N GLY A 204 4.62 -7.23 12.14
CA GLY A 204 5.05 -6.19 11.21
C GLY A 204 6.39 -5.60 11.64
N ARG A 205 7.01 -4.83 10.73
CA ARG A 205 8.22 -4.07 11.04
C ARG A 205 7.84 -2.80 11.79
N THR A 206 8.79 -2.31 12.55
CA THR A 206 8.72 -1.01 13.20
C THR A 206 9.83 -0.13 12.65
N ARG A 207 9.58 1.19 12.64
CA ARG A 207 10.59 2.21 12.42
C ARG A 207 10.41 3.33 13.43
N THR A 208 11.50 3.97 13.81
CA THR A 208 11.49 5.11 14.72
C THR A 208 11.97 6.34 13.97
N ILE A 209 11.27 7.44 14.12
CA ILE A 209 11.58 8.74 13.51
C ILE A 209 11.74 9.80 14.59
N GLY A 210 12.58 10.80 14.35
CA GLY A 210 12.68 12.01 15.18
C GLY A 210 11.54 12.98 14.88
N LEU A 211 11.10 13.71 15.90
CA LEU A 211 10.11 14.78 15.78
C LEU A 211 10.72 16.11 16.22
N SER A 212 10.22 17.22 15.66
CA SER A 212 10.57 18.55 16.16
C SER A 212 10.00 18.80 17.55
N LEU A 213 10.56 19.76 18.27
CA LEU A 213 10.10 20.10 19.62
C LEU A 213 8.64 20.60 19.55
N GLU A 214 8.36 21.47 18.61
CA GLU A 214 7.04 22.09 18.40
C GLU A 214 5.96 21.03 18.16
N LEU A 215 6.28 20.01 17.36
CA LEU A 215 5.32 18.92 17.09
C LEU A 215 5.10 18.06 18.34
N VAL A 216 6.14 17.81 19.13
CA VAL A 216 6.02 17.05 20.40
C VAL A 216 5.16 17.83 21.41
N GLU A 217 5.34 19.15 21.52
CA GLU A 217 4.55 20.02 22.40
C GLU A 217 3.07 20.02 21.94
N LEU A 218 2.81 20.20 20.65
CA LEU A 218 1.47 20.15 20.09
C LEU A 218 0.77 18.80 20.34
N LEU A 219 1.50 17.69 20.21
CA LEU A 219 0.99 16.36 20.53
C LEU A 219 0.74 16.17 22.03
N ALA A 220 1.56 16.77 22.90
CA ALA A 220 1.37 16.72 24.33
C ALA A 220 0.11 17.50 24.76
N GLU A 221 -0.17 18.64 24.15
CA GLU A 221 -1.40 19.40 24.33
C GLU A 221 -2.64 18.62 23.89
N GLU A 222 -2.58 17.98 22.74
CA GLU A 222 -3.65 17.09 22.23
C GLU A 222 -3.91 15.93 23.19
N HIS A 223 -2.84 15.32 23.76
CA HIS A 223 -2.96 14.26 24.76
C HIS A 223 -3.65 14.74 26.05
N ALA A 224 -3.32 15.95 26.49
CA ALA A 224 -3.93 16.54 27.68
C ALA A 224 -5.44 16.76 27.56
N GLN A 225 -5.93 16.97 26.33
CA GLN A 225 -7.36 17.11 26.05
C GLN A 225 -8.09 15.75 26.03
N HIS A 226 -7.37 14.64 25.80
CA HIS A 226 -7.94 13.29 25.66
C HIS A 226 -7.19 12.24 26.52
N PRO A 227 -7.08 12.42 27.87
CA PRO A 227 -6.17 11.65 28.72
C PRO A 227 -6.53 10.16 28.87
N GLY A 228 -7.72 9.74 28.47
CA GLY A 228 -8.19 8.35 28.61
C GLY A 228 -8.03 7.49 27.35
N SER A 229 -7.58 8.06 26.25
CA SER A 229 -7.47 7.34 24.98
C SER A 229 -6.13 6.62 24.85
N PRO A 230 -6.08 5.34 24.50
CA PRO A 230 -4.84 4.67 24.16
C PRO A 230 -4.31 5.07 22.77
N LEU A 231 -5.18 5.51 21.85
CA LEU A 231 -4.83 5.99 20.51
C LEU A 231 -4.61 7.50 20.52
N MET A 232 -3.66 7.95 19.68
CA MET A 232 -3.39 9.38 19.55
C MET A 232 -4.59 10.15 18.98
N PHE A 233 -5.25 9.57 17.99
CA PHE A 233 -6.34 10.25 17.30
C PHE A 233 -7.62 9.43 17.37
N MET A 234 -8.60 10.00 18.05
CA MET A 234 -9.93 9.41 18.22
C MET A 234 -10.99 10.36 17.67
N HIS A 235 -12.04 9.81 17.09
CA HIS A 235 -13.16 10.62 16.64
C HIS A 235 -13.88 11.27 17.84
N PRO A 236 -13.93 12.60 17.93
CA PRO A 236 -14.34 13.30 19.15
C PRO A 236 -15.76 12.96 19.60
N ALA A 237 -16.71 12.84 18.66
CA ALA A 237 -18.11 12.57 19.01
C ALA A 237 -18.38 11.10 19.35
N THR A 238 -17.60 10.13 18.85
CA THR A 238 -17.88 8.70 19.05
C THR A 238 -16.92 8.02 20.01
N GLN A 239 -15.80 8.68 20.34
CA GLN A 239 -14.70 8.14 21.14
C GLN A 239 -14.21 6.76 20.62
N LYS A 240 -14.26 6.59 19.29
CA LYS A 240 -13.80 5.38 18.59
C LYS A 240 -12.69 5.75 17.61
N PRO A 241 -11.83 4.79 17.24
CA PRO A 241 -10.81 5.02 16.22
C PRO A 241 -11.40 5.61 14.93
N TYR A 242 -10.65 6.51 14.30
CA TYR A 242 -11.01 7.01 12.98
C TYR A 242 -11.07 5.87 11.96
N LEU A 243 -12.04 5.95 11.04
CA LEU A 243 -12.05 5.11 9.86
C LEU A 243 -11.25 5.78 8.73
N PRO A 244 -10.60 5.01 7.84
CA PRO A 244 -9.86 5.58 6.71
C PRO A 244 -10.69 6.56 5.87
N GLN A 245 -11.96 6.25 5.65
CA GLN A 245 -12.86 7.15 4.90
C GLN A 245 -13.12 8.49 5.60
N THR A 246 -13.17 8.51 6.94
CA THR A 246 -13.34 9.74 7.70
C THR A 246 -12.10 10.63 7.57
N VAL A 247 -10.91 10.07 7.72
CA VAL A 247 -9.65 10.83 7.54
C VAL A 247 -9.54 11.39 6.11
N ARG A 248 -9.95 10.62 5.09
CA ARG A 248 -9.98 11.14 3.71
C ARG A 248 -10.99 12.28 3.54
N ARG A 249 -12.14 12.21 4.19
CA ARG A 249 -13.12 13.30 4.17
C ARG A 249 -12.55 14.57 4.82
N LEU A 250 -11.95 14.45 6.00
CA LEU A 250 -11.29 15.57 6.68
C LEU A 250 -10.18 16.19 5.82
N HIS A 251 -9.35 15.35 5.20
CA HIS A 251 -8.31 15.80 4.27
C HIS A 251 -8.90 16.62 3.11
N ASN A 252 -10.00 16.15 2.50
CA ASN A 252 -10.66 16.88 1.42
C ASN A 252 -11.30 18.18 1.90
N GLU A 253 -11.82 18.23 3.12
CA GLU A 253 -12.35 19.45 3.75
C GLU A 253 -11.23 20.48 3.97
N ILE A 254 -10.04 20.04 4.43
CA ILE A 254 -8.86 20.90 4.59
C ILE A 254 -8.40 21.45 3.23
N LEU A 255 -8.27 20.62 2.21
CA LEU A 255 -7.90 21.09 0.86
C LEU A 255 -8.87 22.14 0.33
N LYS A 256 -10.16 21.92 0.53
CA LYS A 256 -11.19 22.87 0.12
C LYS A 256 -11.10 24.19 0.89
N GLU A 257 -10.89 24.14 2.20
CA GLU A 257 -10.71 25.30 3.06
C GLU A 257 -9.46 26.11 2.70
N ALA A 258 -8.39 25.41 2.33
CA ALA A 258 -7.13 26.00 1.87
C ALA A 258 -7.21 26.55 0.43
N GLY A 259 -8.28 26.26 -0.32
CA GLY A 259 -8.38 26.65 -1.73
C GLY A 259 -7.44 25.88 -2.66
N LEU A 260 -6.96 24.69 -2.23
CA LEU A 260 -6.00 23.87 -2.96
C LEU A 260 -6.69 22.86 -3.88
N ASP A 261 -5.99 22.51 -4.95
CA ASP A 261 -6.41 21.43 -5.83
C ASP A 261 -6.46 20.08 -5.09
N HIS A 262 -7.33 19.17 -5.55
CA HIS A 262 -7.48 17.87 -4.95
C HIS A 262 -6.22 17.02 -5.12
N ILE A 263 -5.60 16.64 -4.01
CA ILE A 263 -4.59 15.59 -3.90
C ILE A 263 -5.11 14.43 -3.03
N ARG A 264 -4.54 13.25 -3.20
CA ARG A 264 -4.90 12.10 -2.35
C ARG A 264 -4.21 12.23 -0.99
N PHE A 265 -4.79 11.67 0.06
CA PHE A 265 -4.12 11.61 1.38
C PHE A 265 -2.68 11.02 1.29
N GLN A 266 -2.47 10.03 0.42
CA GLN A 266 -1.13 9.43 0.22
C GLN A 266 -0.13 10.42 -0.39
N ASP A 267 -0.60 11.46 -1.08
CA ASP A 267 0.26 12.47 -1.68
C ASP A 267 0.90 13.41 -0.63
N LEU A 268 0.35 13.51 0.60
CA LEU A 268 1.03 14.14 1.75
C LEU A 268 2.36 13.46 2.06
N ARG A 269 2.40 12.13 2.00
CA ARG A 269 3.64 11.36 2.17
C ARG A 269 4.60 11.56 1.00
N HIS A 270 4.10 11.74 -0.21
CA HIS A 270 4.91 12.10 -1.37
C HIS A 270 5.47 13.51 -1.22
N THR A 271 4.68 14.45 -0.72
CA THR A 271 5.12 15.82 -0.38
C THR A 271 6.24 15.78 0.66
N CYS A 272 6.06 15.05 1.76
CA CYS A 272 7.11 14.85 2.77
C CYS A 272 8.43 14.36 2.15
N ALA A 273 8.36 13.33 1.31
CA ALA A 273 9.54 12.75 0.69
C ALA A 273 10.27 13.73 -0.23
N VAL A 274 9.52 14.43 -1.10
CA VAL A 274 10.08 15.38 -2.07
C VAL A 274 10.70 16.57 -1.34
N LEU A 275 10.00 17.16 -0.38
CA LEU A 275 10.53 18.29 0.39
C LEU A 275 11.75 17.90 1.23
N SER A 276 11.77 16.70 1.83
CA SER A 276 12.95 16.21 2.55
C SER A 276 14.17 16.07 1.64
N LEU A 277 14.00 15.51 0.45
CA LEU A 277 15.06 15.36 -0.53
C LEU A 277 15.54 16.73 -1.06
N GLN A 278 14.62 17.66 -1.34
CA GLN A 278 14.94 19.02 -1.79
C GLN A 278 15.68 19.83 -0.73
N ASN A 279 15.43 19.54 0.57
CA ASN A 279 16.14 20.12 1.69
C ASN A 279 17.45 19.38 2.03
N GLY A 280 17.93 18.49 1.17
CA GLY A 280 19.24 17.86 1.28
C GLY A 280 19.31 16.62 2.15
N MET A 281 18.16 16.04 2.56
CA MET A 281 18.15 14.75 3.26
C MET A 281 18.58 13.63 2.32
N ASP A 282 19.44 12.72 2.79
CA ASP A 282 19.90 11.59 1.97
C ASP A 282 18.73 10.64 1.62
N ILE A 283 18.80 10.06 0.43
CA ILE A 283 17.73 9.17 -0.07
C ILE A 283 17.53 7.92 0.80
N LYS A 284 18.61 7.43 1.44
CA LYS A 284 18.53 6.27 2.35
C LYS A 284 17.81 6.66 3.64
N GLU A 285 18.07 7.87 4.13
CA GLU A 285 17.38 8.42 5.32
C GLU A 285 15.90 8.62 5.04
N VAL A 286 15.55 9.20 3.87
CA VAL A 286 14.14 9.33 3.45
C VAL A 286 13.49 7.96 3.28
N ALA A 287 14.18 6.99 2.67
CA ALA A 287 13.67 5.63 2.53
C ALA A 287 13.41 4.98 3.90
N GLN A 288 14.32 5.16 4.86
CA GLN A 288 14.20 4.66 6.23
C GLN A 288 13.03 5.34 6.96
N MET A 289 12.94 6.66 6.91
CA MET A 289 11.85 7.46 7.48
C MET A 289 10.49 6.99 6.96
N LEU A 290 10.38 6.78 5.66
CA LEU A 290 9.18 6.28 5.03
C LEU A 290 8.91 4.78 5.27
N GLY A 291 9.89 3.99 5.69
CA GLY A 291 9.79 2.54 5.81
C GLY A 291 9.74 1.84 4.45
N HIS A 292 10.50 2.31 3.46
CA HIS A 292 10.70 1.60 2.20
C HIS A 292 11.73 0.48 2.40
N PHE A 293 11.45 -0.69 1.80
CA PHE A 293 12.36 -1.83 1.95
C PHE A 293 13.71 -1.61 1.25
N GLN A 294 13.71 -0.86 0.17
CA GLN A 294 14.90 -0.52 -0.61
C GLN A 294 14.86 0.97 -0.99
N SER A 295 16.01 1.64 -0.92
CA SER A 295 16.17 3.04 -1.36
C SER A 295 15.86 3.22 -2.86
N ALA A 296 16.11 2.19 -3.66
CA ALA A 296 15.72 2.16 -5.08
C ALA A 296 14.22 2.46 -5.31
N MET A 297 13.34 2.04 -4.40
CA MET A 297 11.91 2.37 -4.48
C MET A 297 11.68 3.88 -4.27
N THR A 298 12.42 4.51 -3.36
CA THR A 298 12.35 5.96 -3.12
C THR A 298 12.85 6.70 -4.36
N ARG A 299 14.00 6.32 -4.92
CA ARG A 299 14.54 6.90 -6.16
C ARG A 299 13.52 6.78 -7.30
N GLN A 300 13.01 5.59 -7.58
CA GLN A 300 12.07 5.34 -8.67
C GLN A 300 10.79 6.19 -8.56
N ASN A 301 10.34 6.50 -7.34
CA ASN A 301 9.12 7.26 -7.10
C ASN A 301 9.34 8.77 -7.18
N TYR A 302 10.53 9.28 -6.81
CA TYR A 302 10.74 10.71 -6.58
C TYR A 302 11.78 11.38 -7.50
N GLU A 303 12.51 10.61 -8.31
CA GLU A 303 13.54 11.11 -9.22
C GLU A 303 13.04 12.27 -10.12
N ALA A 304 11.80 12.19 -10.58
CA ALA A 304 11.20 13.21 -11.45
C ALA A 304 10.97 14.58 -10.76
N TYR A 305 11.04 14.62 -9.42
CA TYR A 305 10.84 15.85 -8.63
C TYR A 305 12.14 16.45 -8.12
N LEU A 306 13.29 15.83 -8.43
CA LEU A 306 14.60 16.24 -7.93
C LEU A 306 15.29 17.13 -8.95
N THR A 307 16.13 18.05 -8.46
CA THR A 307 17.03 18.83 -9.31
C THR A 307 18.15 17.94 -9.86
N GLN A 308 18.77 18.37 -10.96
CA GLN A 308 19.92 17.64 -11.53
C GLN A 308 21.07 17.50 -10.52
N GLU A 309 21.29 18.50 -9.66
CA GLU A 309 22.30 18.46 -8.60
C GLU A 309 22.01 17.37 -7.56
N THR A 310 20.75 17.27 -7.11
CA THR A 310 20.33 16.23 -6.16
C THR A 310 20.45 14.84 -6.77
N VAL A 311 20.12 14.66 -8.04
CA VAL A 311 20.30 13.39 -8.76
C VAL A 311 21.78 13.00 -8.86
N GLN A 312 22.66 13.94 -9.18
CA GLN A 312 24.11 13.71 -9.25
C GLN A 312 24.71 13.34 -7.88
N GLN A 313 24.29 13.99 -6.80
CA GLN A 313 24.70 13.64 -5.42
C GLN A 313 24.27 12.21 -5.05
N MET A 314 23.06 11.82 -5.45
CA MET A 314 22.56 10.45 -5.24
C MET A 314 23.39 9.41 -6.00
N GLU A 315 23.74 9.68 -7.25
CA GLU A 315 24.56 8.78 -8.07
C GLU A 315 25.97 8.60 -7.48
N GLN A 316 26.57 9.68 -6.97
CA GLN A 316 27.86 9.61 -6.28
C GLN A 316 27.81 8.80 -4.99
N SER A 317 26.76 8.96 -4.18
CA SER A 317 26.55 8.18 -2.95
C SER A 317 26.39 6.68 -3.23
N ASP A 318 25.67 6.30 -4.29
CA ASP A 318 25.49 4.88 -4.66
C ASP A 318 26.79 4.26 -5.18
N GLN A 319 27.56 4.99 -5.99
CA GLN A 319 28.87 4.52 -6.49
C GLN A 319 29.86 4.30 -5.35
N THR A 320 29.87 5.17 -4.34
CA THR A 320 30.72 5.01 -3.15
C THR A 320 30.34 3.75 -2.37
N THR A 321 29.05 3.53 -2.13
CA THR A 321 28.54 2.35 -1.43
C THR A 321 28.82 1.04 -2.17
N GLU A 322 28.68 1.04 -3.50
CA GLU A 322 28.97 -0.15 -4.33
C GLU A 322 30.48 -0.47 -4.33
N LYS A 323 31.33 0.56 -4.34
CA LYS A 323 32.78 0.41 -4.23
C LYS A 323 33.22 -0.13 -2.88
N GLU A 324 32.62 0.36 -1.78
CA GLU A 324 32.88 -0.16 -0.43
C GLU A 324 32.44 -1.62 -0.25
N LEU A 325 31.28 -2.01 -0.82
CA LEU A 325 30.82 -3.39 -0.81
C LEU A 325 31.71 -4.31 -1.61
N ARG A 326 32.22 -3.88 -2.76
CA ARG A 326 33.18 -4.65 -3.56
C ARG A 326 34.51 -4.81 -2.81
N GLN A 327 35.04 -3.75 -2.21
CA GLN A 327 36.25 -3.83 -1.39
C GLN A 327 36.10 -4.76 -0.17
N ALA A 328 34.91 -4.76 0.46
CA ALA A 328 34.63 -5.67 1.56
C ALA A 328 34.52 -7.14 1.09
N ALA A 329 33.97 -7.38 -0.12
CA ALA A 329 33.91 -8.70 -0.72
C ALA A 329 35.30 -9.21 -1.09
N ASP A 330 36.15 -8.35 -1.71
CA ASP A 330 37.53 -8.69 -2.07
C ASP A 330 38.38 -8.99 -0.80
N LEU A 331 38.17 -8.27 0.28
CA LEU A 331 38.80 -8.53 1.59
C LEU A 331 38.37 -9.87 2.19
N LEU A 332 37.10 -10.25 2.04
CA LEU A 332 36.59 -11.54 2.51
C LEU A 332 37.12 -12.72 1.65
N GLU A 333 37.22 -12.56 0.35
CA GLU A 333 37.82 -13.56 -0.54
C GLU A 333 39.32 -13.81 -0.19
N ASN A 334 40.08 -12.73 0.01
CA ASN A 334 41.48 -12.83 0.43
C ASN A 334 41.68 -13.47 1.83
N LEU A 335 40.67 -13.45 2.71
CA LEU A 335 40.71 -14.10 4.01
C LEU A 335 40.32 -15.59 3.96
N LEU A 336 39.68 -16.02 2.88
CA LEU A 336 39.23 -17.43 2.68
C LEU A 336 40.20 -18.26 1.83
N GLU A 337 41.26 -17.64 1.28
CA GLU A 337 42.33 -18.36 0.54
C GLU A 337 43.47 -18.92 1.44
N PHE A 338 43.16 -19.22 2.72
CA PHE A 338 44.07 -19.94 3.61
C PHE A 338 43.50 -21.29 4.05
#